data_070cb10e518471c1a6253f7dd03013a5
#
_entry.id   070cb10e518471c1a6253f7dd03013a5
#
_cell.length_a   1.000
_cell.length_b   1.000
_cell.length_c   1.000
_cell.angle_alpha   90.00
_cell.angle_beta   90.00
_cell.angle_gamma   90.00
#
_symmetry.space_group_name_H-M   'P 1'
#
loop_
_entity.id
_entity.type
_entity.pdbx_description
1 polymer ?
#
loop_
_entity_poly.entity_id
_entity_poly.type
_entity_poly.pdbx_seq_one_letter_code
_entity_poly.pdbx_strand_id
1 'polypeptide(L)'
;MQFTPDLLPSDVTGAEIYLQTEKGGQFQFQKGPIFANLVLADEINRAPAKVQSALLEAMEERQVTVAGKTYKMPDLFMVLATENPIEQEGTYPLPEAQLDRFLMHVVITYPDEAVEGEIIKLNRAENAQKPKSHASEPAAVPQQAIFDARAEIDNIFVSDLAQKYMVDLIYATRFPDRYGEPLDKWIQIGASPRGSLALDRCARARAWLDGHDFVTPDHIRSVMHDCLRHRLILSYEAVSQGVNADQVIDKIASLVAAA
;
A
#
# COMPACT_ATOMS: atom_id res chain seq x y z
N MET A 1 -12.38 -8.49 2.45
CA MET A 1 -11.97 -9.92 2.39
C MET A 1 -11.07 -10.16 3.58
N GLN A 2 -11.49 -11.02 4.52
CA GLN A 2 -10.68 -11.42 5.66
C GLN A 2 -9.75 -12.56 5.24
N PHE A 3 -8.46 -12.42 5.53
CA PHE A 3 -7.47 -13.46 5.26
C PHE A 3 -7.35 -14.40 6.46
N THR A 4 -7.35 -15.71 6.18
CA THR A 4 -7.30 -16.77 7.21
C THR A 4 -6.33 -17.86 6.78
N PRO A 5 -5.80 -18.70 7.73
CA PRO A 5 -4.83 -19.73 7.42
C PRO A 5 -5.32 -20.86 6.51
N ASP A 6 -6.62 -21.03 6.37
CA ASP A 6 -7.27 -22.06 5.55
C ASP A 6 -7.62 -21.61 4.13
N LEU A 7 -7.39 -20.33 3.78
CA LEU A 7 -7.65 -19.82 2.44
C LEU A 7 -6.80 -20.53 1.38
N LEU A 8 -7.42 -20.75 0.23
CA LEU A 8 -6.77 -21.23 -0.98
C LEU A 8 -6.62 -20.07 -2.00
N PRO A 9 -5.67 -20.13 -2.91
CA PRO A 9 -5.55 -19.13 -3.99
C PRO A 9 -6.83 -18.96 -4.80
N SER A 10 -7.58 -20.07 -5.03
CA SER A 10 -8.87 -20.06 -5.72
C SER A 10 -9.96 -19.26 -5.02
N ASP A 11 -9.90 -19.13 -3.70
CA ASP A 11 -10.87 -18.34 -2.92
C ASP A 11 -10.69 -16.84 -3.18
N VAL A 12 -9.48 -16.44 -3.57
CA VAL A 12 -9.13 -15.07 -3.91
C VAL A 12 -9.30 -14.80 -5.41
N THR A 13 -8.74 -15.66 -6.25
CA THR A 13 -8.70 -15.46 -7.71
C THR A 13 -9.92 -16.00 -8.43
N GLY A 14 -10.66 -16.91 -7.80
CA GLY A 14 -11.73 -17.67 -8.45
C GLY A 14 -11.23 -18.97 -9.07
N ALA A 15 -12.16 -19.77 -9.54
CA ALA A 15 -11.91 -21.10 -10.09
C ALA A 15 -12.80 -21.41 -11.30
N GLU A 16 -12.40 -22.39 -12.12
CA GLU A 16 -13.31 -22.98 -13.10
C GLU A 16 -14.29 -23.94 -12.40
N ILE A 17 -15.59 -23.70 -12.59
CA ILE A 17 -16.65 -24.55 -12.12
C ILE A 17 -17.28 -25.30 -13.30
N TYR A 18 -17.65 -26.55 -13.06
CA TYR A 18 -18.39 -27.35 -14.06
C TYR A 18 -19.87 -27.09 -13.89
N LEU A 19 -20.49 -26.53 -14.91
CA LEU A 19 -21.94 -26.29 -14.97
C LEU A 19 -22.58 -27.28 -15.93
N GLN A 20 -23.57 -28.02 -15.44
CA GLN A 20 -24.42 -28.87 -16.27
C GLN A 20 -25.58 -28.02 -16.78
N THR A 21 -25.62 -27.83 -18.09
CA THR A 21 -26.72 -27.10 -18.77
C THR A 21 -27.55 -28.06 -19.61
N GLU A 22 -28.72 -27.65 -20.07
CA GLU A 22 -29.57 -28.43 -20.98
C GLU A 22 -28.86 -28.81 -22.29
N LYS A 23 -27.81 -28.08 -22.67
CA LYS A 23 -27.00 -28.30 -23.88
C LYS A 23 -25.71 -29.12 -23.62
N GLY A 24 -25.54 -29.64 -22.39
CA GLY A 24 -24.35 -30.39 -21.97
C GLY A 24 -23.57 -29.69 -20.88
N GLY A 25 -22.50 -30.35 -20.35
CA GLY A 25 -21.65 -29.79 -19.35
C GLY A 25 -20.61 -28.85 -19.95
N GLN A 26 -20.38 -27.71 -19.29
CA GLN A 26 -19.32 -26.80 -19.66
C GLN A 26 -18.55 -26.25 -18.43
N PHE A 27 -17.28 -25.99 -18.60
CA PHE A 27 -16.50 -25.29 -17.60
C PHE A 27 -16.67 -23.77 -17.77
N GLN A 28 -16.97 -23.10 -16.67
CA GLN A 28 -17.10 -21.65 -16.63
C GLN A 28 -16.22 -21.09 -15.50
N PHE A 29 -15.47 -20.04 -15.80
CA PHE A 29 -14.70 -19.33 -14.79
C PHE A 29 -15.62 -18.49 -13.90
N GLN A 30 -15.63 -18.81 -12.61
CA GLN A 30 -16.26 -17.99 -11.59
C GLN A 30 -15.20 -17.06 -11.00
N LYS A 31 -15.36 -15.75 -11.23
CA LYS A 31 -14.45 -14.72 -10.72
C LYS A 31 -14.45 -14.70 -9.20
N GLY A 32 -13.26 -14.69 -8.63
CA GLY A 32 -13.07 -14.46 -7.19
C GLY A 32 -13.21 -13.00 -6.79
N PRO A 33 -13.20 -12.71 -5.48
CA PRO A 33 -13.39 -11.38 -4.93
C PRO A 33 -12.30 -10.38 -5.33
N ILE A 34 -11.16 -10.83 -5.81
CA ILE A 34 -10.07 -9.96 -6.32
C ILE A 34 -10.52 -9.14 -7.55
N PHE A 35 -11.53 -9.60 -8.32
CA PHE A 35 -12.03 -8.89 -9.49
C PHE A 35 -12.97 -7.73 -9.13
N ALA A 36 -12.58 -6.95 -8.13
CA ALA A 36 -13.22 -5.71 -7.73
C ALA A 36 -12.30 -4.52 -8.01
N ASN A 37 -12.85 -3.30 -8.03
CA ASN A 37 -12.04 -2.08 -8.20
C ASN A 37 -11.17 -1.79 -6.97
N LEU A 38 -11.76 -1.94 -5.77
CA LEU A 38 -11.10 -1.75 -4.48
C LEU A 38 -11.19 -3.07 -3.71
N VAL A 39 -10.06 -3.59 -3.30
CA VAL A 39 -9.93 -4.82 -2.53
C VAL A 39 -9.29 -4.49 -1.20
N LEU A 40 -9.99 -4.74 -0.09
CA LEU A 40 -9.43 -4.74 1.24
C LEU A 40 -9.03 -6.18 1.60
N ALA A 41 -7.73 -6.41 1.71
CA ALA A 41 -7.13 -7.66 2.16
C ALA A 41 -6.80 -7.53 3.65
N ASP A 42 -7.76 -7.90 4.49
CA ASP A 42 -7.66 -7.71 5.93
C ASP A 42 -6.86 -8.86 6.56
N GLU A 43 -5.86 -8.53 7.37
CA GLU A 43 -4.91 -9.45 8.01
C GLU A 43 -4.18 -10.36 7.00
N ILE A 44 -3.58 -9.76 5.95
CA ILE A 44 -2.93 -10.51 4.87
C ILE A 44 -1.84 -11.48 5.37
N ASN A 45 -1.19 -11.14 6.48
CA ASN A 45 -0.16 -11.97 7.12
C ASN A 45 -0.72 -13.26 7.76
N ARG A 46 -2.03 -13.44 7.86
CA ARG A 46 -2.64 -14.71 8.30
C ARG A 46 -2.79 -15.73 7.19
N ALA A 47 -2.77 -15.29 5.93
CA ALA A 47 -2.92 -16.21 4.81
C ALA A 47 -1.63 -16.96 4.47
N PRO A 48 -1.72 -18.20 3.96
CA PRO A 48 -0.56 -18.94 3.48
C PRO A 48 0.18 -18.17 2.36
N ALA A 49 1.49 -18.37 2.25
CA ALA A 49 2.34 -17.67 1.26
C ALA A 49 1.86 -17.81 -0.19
N LYS A 50 1.20 -18.93 -0.54
CA LYS A 50 0.63 -19.10 -1.89
C LYS A 50 -0.53 -18.15 -2.17
N VAL A 51 -1.35 -17.85 -1.17
CA VAL A 51 -2.48 -16.91 -1.28
C VAL A 51 -1.95 -15.47 -1.38
N GLN A 52 -0.99 -15.12 -0.52
CA GLN A 52 -0.29 -13.83 -0.59
C GLN A 52 0.32 -13.62 -1.98
N SER A 53 1.04 -14.63 -2.51
CA SER A 53 1.66 -14.56 -3.83
C SER A 53 0.64 -14.36 -4.97
N ALA A 54 -0.51 -15.01 -4.91
CA ALA A 54 -1.57 -14.86 -5.92
C ALA A 54 -2.15 -13.44 -5.94
N LEU A 55 -2.36 -12.82 -4.76
CA LEU A 55 -2.79 -11.43 -4.66
C LEU A 55 -1.73 -10.47 -5.22
N LEU A 56 -0.47 -10.66 -4.84
CA LEU A 56 0.64 -9.80 -5.25
C LEU A 56 0.96 -9.91 -6.74
N GLU A 57 0.78 -11.10 -7.33
CA GLU A 57 0.88 -11.29 -8.78
C GLU A 57 -0.21 -10.49 -9.51
N ALA A 58 -1.46 -10.58 -9.05
CA ALA A 58 -2.56 -9.81 -9.63
C ALA A 58 -2.34 -8.30 -9.53
N MET A 59 -1.74 -7.80 -8.44
CA MET A 59 -1.39 -6.38 -8.27
C MET A 59 -0.34 -5.91 -9.26
N GLU A 60 0.70 -6.72 -9.51
CA GLU A 60 1.82 -6.34 -10.36
C GLU A 60 1.50 -6.52 -11.85
N GLU A 61 1.01 -7.71 -12.20
CA GLU A 61 0.76 -8.10 -13.59
C GLU A 61 -0.58 -7.58 -14.14
N ARG A 62 -1.45 -7.05 -13.26
CA ARG A 62 -2.80 -6.60 -13.62
C ARG A 62 -3.63 -7.68 -14.31
N GLN A 63 -3.35 -8.93 -14.01
CA GLN A 63 -4.03 -10.09 -14.56
C GLN A 63 -3.90 -11.30 -13.64
N VAL A 64 -4.78 -12.27 -13.83
CA VAL A 64 -4.76 -13.56 -13.13
C VAL A 64 -4.86 -14.67 -14.16
N THR A 65 -4.06 -15.72 -14.01
CA THR A 65 -4.13 -16.91 -14.88
C THR A 65 -4.75 -18.08 -14.12
N VAL A 66 -5.90 -18.56 -14.61
CA VAL A 66 -6.61 -19.71 -14.03
C VAL A 66 -6.86 -20.74 -15.13
N ALA A 67 -6.50 -22.00 -14.89
CA ALA A 67 -6.64 -23.11 -15.85
C ALA A 67 -6.08 -22.79 -17.25
N GLY A 68 -4.95 -22.08 -17.32
CA GLY A 68 -4.30 -21.71 -18.58
C GLY A 68 -4.93 -20.53 -19.34
N LYS A 69 -5.98 -19.91 -18.79
CA LYS A 69 -6.59 -18.70 -19.34
C LYS A 69 -6.24 -17.49 -18.50
N THR A 70 -5.91 -16.38 -19.16
CA THR A 70 -5.56 -15.12 -18.53
C THR A 70 -6.75 -14.17 -18.50
N TYR A 71 -7.04 -13.63 -17.34
CA TYR A 71 -8.12 -12.68 -17.09
C TYR A 71 -7.54 -11.37 -16.59
N LYS A 72 -7.80 -10.27 -17.30
CA LYS A 72 -7.34 -8.94 -16.92
C LYS A 72 -8.13 -8.41 -15.72
N MET A 73 -7.41 -7.70 -14.85
CA MET A 73 -8.00 -6.93 -13.75
C MET A 73 -8.73 -5.68 -14.30
N PRO A 74 -9.68 -5.11 -13.55
CA PRO A 74 -10.27 -3.82 -13.88
C PRO A 74 -9.20 -2.72 -14.04
N ASP A 75 -9.44 -1.73 -14.93
CA ASP A 75 -8.52 -0.60 -15.12
C ASP A 75 -8.34 0.22 -13.84
N LEU A 76 -9.42 0.43 -13.09
CA LEU A 76 -9.35 0.88 -11.71
C LEU A 76 -9.25 -0.34 -10.80
N PHE A 77 -8.06 -0.63 -10.34
CA PHE A 77 -7.79 -1.71 -9.39
C PHE A 77 -6.82 -1.23 -8.33
N MET A 78 -7.20 -1.33 -7.07
CA MET A 78 -6.37 -0.99 -5.92
C MET A 78 -6.58 -2.00 -4.80
N VAL A 79 -5.49 -2.40 -4.17
CA VAL A 79 -5.49 -3.28 -3.00
C VAL A 79 -5.01 -2.49 -1.79
N LEU A 80 -5.80 -2.54 -0.73
CA LEU A 80 -5.40 -2.15 0.62
C LEU A 80 -5.21 -3.44 1.42
N ALA A 81 -4.04 -3.61 1.99
CA ALA A 81 -3.77 -4.75 2.87
C ALA A 81 -3.53 -4.25 4.29
N THR A 82 -4.05 -4.97 5.28
CA THR A 82 -3.74 -4.71 6.69
C THR A 82 -2.87 -5.82 7.26
N GLU A 83 -2.01 -5.44 8.19
CA GLU A 83 -1.25 -6.37 9.02
C GLU A 83 -1.46 -5.99 10.49
N ASN A 84 -1.64 -6.99 11.35
CA ASN A 84 -1.66 -6.80 12.78
C ASN A 84 -0.30 -7.22 13.36
N PRO A 85 0.57 -6.28 13.76
CA PRO A 85 1.91 -6.61 14.25
C PRO A 85 1.91 -7.28 15.62
N ILE A 86 0.81 -7.22 16.36
CA ILE A 86 0.70 -7.79 17.72
C ILE A 86 0.46 -9.29 17.65
N GLU A 87 -0.25 -9.76 16.64
CA GLU A 87 -0.52 -11.18 16.44
C GLU A 87 0.66 -11.86 15.74
N GLN A 88 1.49 -12.55 16.52
CA GLN A 88 2.64 -13.30 15.97
C GLN A 88 2.31 -14.79 15.76
N GLU A 89 1.37 -15.33 16.52
CA GLU A 89 1.03 -16.76 16.44
C GLU A 89 0.11 -17.04 15.24
N GLY A 90 0.50 -17.98 14.39
CA GLY A 90 -0.26 -18.35 13.19
C GLY A 90 -0.16 -17.36 12.04
N THR A 91 0.85 -16.49 12.01
CA THR A 91 1.08 -15.53 10.93
C THR A 91 2.23 -15.92 10.02
N TYR A 92 2.14 -15.49 8.77
CA TYR A 92 3.15 -15.65 7.72
C TYR A 92 3.59 -14.26 7.28
N PRO A 93 4.67 -13.69 7.85
CA PRO A 93 5.11 -12.35 7.48
C PRO A 93 5.41 -12.27 5.98
N LEU A 94 5.05 -11.14 5.38
CA LEU A 94 5.40 -10.91 3.99
C LEU A 94 6.91 -10.71 3.85
N PRO A 95 7.57 -11.41 2.92
CA PRO A 95 8.96 -11.14 2.58
C PRO A 95 9.14 -9.69 2.09
N GLU A 96 10.32 -9.11 2.33
CA GLU A 96 10.64 -7.73 1.96
C GLU A 96 10.42 -7.45 0.46
N ALA A 97 10.75 -8.41 -0.41
CA ALA A 97 10.51 -8.30 -1.85
C ALA A 97 9.01 -8.22 -2.22
N GLN A 98 8.13 -8.72 -1.36
CA GLN A 98 6.69 -8.61 -1.52
C GLN A 98 6.16 -7.30 -0.94
N LEU A 99 6.68 -6.85 0.20
CA LEU A 99 6.36 -5.54 0.77
C LEU A 99 6.72 -4.40 -0.17
N ASP A 100 7.85 -4.50 -0.87
CA ASP A 100 8.30 -3.50 -1.87
C ASP A 100 7.32 -3.27 -3.03
N ARG A 101 6.36 -4.19 -3.26
CA ARG A 101 5.31 -4.04 -4.28
C ARG A 101 4.18 -3.09 -3.87
N PHE A 102 4.00 -2.85 -2.57
CA PHE A 102 3.04 -1.86 -2.08
C PHE A 102 3.58 -0.44 -2.30
N LEU A 103 2.70 0.46 -2.73
CA LEU A 103 3.07 1.85 -2.99
C LEU A 103 3.47 2.57 -1.70
N MET A 104 2.68 2.39 -0.66
CA MET A 104 2.83 3.03 0.65
C MET A 104 2.60 1.99 1.76
N HIS A 105 3.25 2.22 2.89
CA HIS A 105 3.00 1.54 4.16
C HIS A 105 2.62 2.58 5.21
N VAL A 106 1.33 2.67 5.48
CA VAL A 106 0.76 3.63 6.44
C VAL A 106 0.72 2.99 7.81
N VAL A 107 1.31 3.66 8.80
CA VAL A 107 1.25 3.23 10.20
C VAL A 107 0.04 3.86 10.87
N ILE A 108 -0.82 3.02 11.42
CA ILE A 108 -1.99 3.45 12.21
C ILE A 108 -1.66 3.25 13.68
N THR A 109 -1.66 4.32 14.44
CA THR A 109 -1.40 4.32 15.88
C THR A 109 -2.72 4.41 16.67
N TYR A 110 -2.65 4.20 17.98
CA TYR A 110 -3.79 4.46 18.84
C TYR A 110 -4.22 5.94 18.76
N PRO A 111 -5.53 6.19 18.85
CA PRO A 111 -6.04 7.56 18.93
C PRO A 111 -5.55 8.24 20.22
N ASP A 112 -5.55 9.56 20.23
CA ASP A 112 -5.32 10.33 21.45
C ASP A 112 -6.52 10.24 22.40
N GLU A 113 -6.33 10.65 23.67
CA GLU A 113 -7.34 10.59 24.73
C GLU A 113 -8.65 11.30 24.36
N ALA A 114 -8.56 12.42 23.66
CA ALA A 114 -9.73 13.20 23.25
C ALA A 114 -10.55 12.46 22.19
N VAL A 115 -9.87 11.91 21.18
CA VAL A 115 -10.50 11.13 20.11
C VAL A 115 -11.08 9.83 20.64
N GLU A 116 -10.43 9.17 21.60
CA GLU A 116 -10.96 7.96 22.23
C GLU A 116 -12.29 8.23 22.95
N GLY A 117 -12.39 9.40 23.60
CA GLY A 117 -13.65 9.87 24.20
C GLY A 117 -14.76 10.08 23.16
N GLU A 118 -14.45 10.60 21.98
CA GLU A 118 -15.42 10.77 20.88
C GLU A 118 -15.86 9.42 20.29
N ILE A 119 -14.95 8.44 20.16
CA ILE A 119 -15.28 7.09 19.71
C ILE A 119 -16.33 6.44 20.63
N ILE A 120 -16.16 6.58 21.96
CA ILE A 120 -17.13 6.06 22.94
C ILE A 120 -18.49 6.73 22.75
N LYS A 121 -18.53 8.05 22.56
CA LYS A 121 -19.78 8.79 22.33
C LYS A 121 -20.47 8.35 21.05
N LEU A 122 -19.71 8.21 19.94
CA LEU A 122 -20.21 7.77 18.65
C LEU A 122 -20.84 6.37 18.76
N ASN A 123 -20.13 5.42 19.35
CA ASN A 123 -20.61 4.05 19.53
C ASN A 123 -21.90 4.00 20.37
N ARG A 124 -21.99 4.80 21.43
CA ARG A 124 -23.21 4.91 22.23
C ARG A 124 -24.37 5.49 21.42
N ALA A 125 -24.09 6.50 20.59
CA ALA A 125 -25.11 7.12 19.75
C ALA A 125 -25.64 6.15 18.68
N GLU A 126 -24.77 5.37 18.05
CA GLU A 126 -25.13 4.34 17.07
C GLU A 126 -25.99 3.23 17.70
N ASN A 127 -25.60 2.74 18.87
CA ASN A 127 -26.35 1.72 19.60
C ASN A 127 -27.71 2.21 20.14
N ALA A 128 -27.84 3.51 20.41
CA ALA A 128 -29.08 4.12 20.87
C ALA A 128 -30.07 4.43 19.71
N GLN A 129 -29.58 4.50 18.48
CA GLN A 129 -30.40 4.76 17.32
C GLN A 129 -30.99 3.44 16.79
N LYS A 130 -32.33 3.30 16.89
CA LYS A 130 -33.05 2.35 16.02
C LYS A 130 -32.70 2.69 14.56
N PRO A 131 -32.68 1.70 13.63
CA PRO A 131 -32.28 1.94 12.26
C PRO A 131 -33.03 3.14 11.70
N LYS A 132 -32.34 4.27 11.63
CA LYS A 132 -32.85 5.47 10.96
C LYS A 132 -32.90 5.16 9.49
N SER A 133 -34.09 5.34 8.91
CA SER A 133 -34.29 5.45 7.49
C SER A 133 -33.19 6.33 6.88
N HIS A 134 -32.42 5.76 5.95
CA HIS A 134 -31.63 6.41 4.93
C HIS A 134 -31.27 7.90 5.20
N ALA A 135 -30.20 8.15 5.97
CA ALA A 135 -29.41 9.34 5.72
C ALA A 135 -29.03 9.26 4.22
N SER A 136 -29.26 10.34 3.49
CA SER A 136 -28.95 10.38 2.06
C SER A 136 -27.50 9.92 1.89
N GLU A 137 -27.32 8.76 1.24
CA GLU A 137 -25.97 8.30 0.91
C GLU A 137 -25.28 9.42 0.13
N PRO A 138 -24.01 9.71 0.45
CA PRO A 138 -23.27 10.69 -0.32
C PRO A 138 -23.30 10.29 -1.80
N ALA A 139 -23.44 11.27 -2.68
CA ALA A 139 -23.50 10.99 -4.12
C ALA A 139 -22.25 10.19 -4.53
N ALA A 140 -22.46 9.09 -5.23
CA ALA A 140 -21.37 8.25 -5.70
C ALA A 140 -20.46 9.05 -6.63
N VAL A 141 -19.15 9.01 -6.40
CA VAL A 141 -18.15 9.61 -7.30
C VAL A 141 -18.07 8.75 -8.56
N PRO A 142 -18.26 9.32 -9.77
CA PRO A 142 -18.11 8.57 -11.01
C PRO A 142 -16.68 8.01 -11.15
N GLN A 143 -16.53 6.77 -11.63
CA GLN A 143 -15.21 6.17 -11.86
C GLN A 143 -14.35 7.02 -12.80
N GLN A 144 -14.97 7.70 -13.78
CA GLN A 144 -14.29 8.59 -14.71
C GLN A 144 -13.54 9.72 -13.99
N ALA A 145 -14.09 10.27 -12.91
CA ALA A 145 -13.40 11.30 -12.13
C ALA A 145 -12.03 10.87 -11.58
N ILE A 146 -11.87 9.56 -11.27
CA ILE A 146 -10.57 9.03 -10.84
C ILE A 146 -9.57 8.97 -12.01
N PHE A 147 -10.04 8.64 -13.21
CA PHE A 147 -9.18 8.64 -14.40
C PHE A 147 -8.80 10.06 -14.81
N ASP A 148 -9.72 11.00 -14.73
CA ASP A 148 -9.47 12.41 -15.00
C ASP A 148 -8.45 12.98 -14.00
N ALA A 149 -8.62 12.70 -12.69
CA ALA A 149 -7.65 13.08 -11.65
C ALA A 149 -6.26 12.48 -11.91
N ARG A 150 -6.17 11.21 -12.33
CA ARG A 150 -4.89 10.59 -12.69
C ARG A 150 -4.21 11.32 -13.85
N ALA A 151 -4.98 11.69 -14.87
CA ALA A 151 -4.46 12.46 -16.01
C ALA A 151 -3.96 13.84 -15.59
N GLU A 152 -4.65 14.51 -14.67
CA GLU A 152 -4.18 15.78 -14.10
C GLU A 152 -2.90 15.62 -13.28
N ILE A 153 -2.83 14.57 -12.41
CA ILE A 153 -1.64 14.25 -11.61
C ILE A 153 -0.43 13.95 -12.51
N ASP A 154 -0.65 13.27 -13.63
CA ASP A 154 0.43 12.96 -14.58
C ASP A 154 1.00 14.22 -15.25
N ASN A 155 0.27 15.33 -15.28
CA ASN A 155 0.70 16.62 -15.79
C ASN A 155 1.34 17.53 -14.72
N ILE A 156 1.36 17.16 -13.45
CA ILE A 156 2.03 17.92 -12.39
C ILE A 156 3.53 18.00 -12.70
N PHE A 157 4.05 19.23 -12.74
CA PHE A 157 5.44 19.47 -13.09
C PHE A 157 6.41 19.05 -11.98
N VAL A 158 7.46 18.34 -12.37
CA VAL A 158 8.58 17.98 -11.50
C VAL A 158 9.85 18.61 -12.06
N SER A 159 10.45 19.53 -11.34
CA SER A 159 11.71 20.14 -11.74
C SER A 159 12.87 19.15 -11.65
N ASP A 160 13.96 19.40 -12.41
CA ASP A 160 15.18 18.60 -12.32
C ASP A 160 15.76 18.58 -10.88
N LEU A 161 15.59 19.66 -10.14
CA LEU A 161 16.02 19.76 -8.75
C LEU A 161 15.16 18.88 -7.83
N ALA A 162 13.85 18.89 -7.99
CA ALA A 162 12.95 18.03 -7.22
C ALA A 162 13.19 16.55 -7.55
N GLN A 163 13.38 16.22 -8.83
CA GLN A 163 13.75 14.87 -9.24
C GLN A 163 15.09 14.44 -8.64
N LYS A 164 16.09 15.32 -8.69
CA LYS A 164 17.41 15.06 -8.08
C LYS A 164 17.28 14.83 -6.58
N TYR A 165 16.50 15.61 -5.88
CA TYR A 165 16.27 15.45 -4.44
C TYR A 165 15.67 14.07 -4.12
N MET A 166 14.65 13.61 -4.85
CA MET A 166 14.11 12.27 -4.70
C MET A 166 15.17 11.18 -4.94
N VAL A 167 15.99 11.35 -5.97
CA VAL A 167 17.09 10.42 -6.26
C VAL A 167 18.12 10.42 -5.14
N ASP A 168 18.52 11.58 -4.64
CA ASP A 168 19.51 11.71 -3.57
C ASP A 168 19.02 11.06 -2.26
N LEU A 169 17.72 11.20 -1.92
CA LEU A 169 17.11 10.49 -0.79
C LEU A 169 17.24 8.97 -0.92
N ILE A 170 16.92 8.42 -2.10
CA ILE A 170 17.04 6.97 -2.35
C ILE A 170 18.51 6.54 -2.33
N TYR A 171 19.42 7.31 -2.93
CA TYR A 171 20.84 6.99 -2.93
C TYR A 171 21.45 7.03 -1.52
N ALA A 172 20.96 7.90 -0.65
CA ALA A 172 21.36 7.90 0.77
C ALA A 172 21.01 6.58 1.48
N THR A 173 19.89 5.94 1.10
CA THR A 173 19.55 4.61 1.63
C THR A 173 20.47 3.50 1.11
N ARG A 174 20.99 3.62 -0.13
CA ARG A 174 21.81 2.58 -0.79
C ARG A 174 23.30 2.70 -0.49
N PHE A 175 23.75 3.91 -0.27
CA PHE A 175 25.16 4.24 -0.02
C PHE A 175 25.30 5.07 1.26
N PRO A 176 24.85 4.52 2.40
CA PRO A 176 24.85 5.26 3.68
C PRO A 176 26.26 5.65 4.15
N ASP A 177 27.28 4.92 3.73
CA ASP A 177 28.70 5.21 3.98
C ASP A 177 29.13 6.61 3.53
N ARG A 178 28.51 7.15 2.48
CA ARG A 178 28.77 8.50 1.98
C ARG A 178 28.31 9.61 2.93
N TYR A 179 27.39 9.27 3.83
CA TYR A 179 26.79 10.18 4.79
C TYR A 179 27.34 9.97 6.21
N GLY A 180 28.17 8.93 6.40
CA GLY A 180 28.82 8.61 7.66
C GLY A 180 27.88 8.14 8.77
N GLU A 181 28.41 8.13 10.00
CA GLU A 181 27.62 7.71 11.17
C GLU A 181 26.43 8.65 11.44
N PRO A 182 25.28 8.10 11.84
CA PRO A 182 25.04 6.69 12.15
C PRO A 182 24.47 5.87 10.98
N LEU A 183 24.23 6.44 9.79
CA LEU A 183 23.50 5.78 8.72
C LEU A 183 24.20 4.52 8.18
N ASP A 184 25.52 4.55 8.08
CA ASP A 184 26.34 3.42 7.63
C ASP A 184 26.22 2.18 8.54
N LYS A 185 25.93 2.40 9.83
CA LYS A 185 25.68 1.33 10.80
C LYS A 185 24.22 0.89 10.86
N TRP A 186 23.29 1.78 10.48
CA TRP A 186 21.86 1.52 10.64
C TRP A 186 21.23 0.80 9.46
N ILE A 187 21.69 1.07 8.23
CA ILE A 187 21.07 0.54 7.02
C ILE A 187 21.87 -0.67 6.53
N GLN A 188 21.20 -1.82 6.45
CA GLN A 188 21.74 -3.02 5.85
C GLN A 188 21.44 -3.08 4.35
N ILE A 189 20.17 -2.80 3.95
CA ILE A 189 19.74 -2.78 2.55
C ILE A 189 18.87 -1.53 2.34
N GLY A 190 19.22 -0.74 1.33
CA GLY A 190 18.48 0.45 0.92
C GLY A 190 17.32 0.16 -0.04
N ALA A 191 16.51 1.19 -0.29
CA ALA A 191 15.32 1.10 -1.11
C ALA A 191 15.61 0.73 -2.58
N SER A 192 14.75 -0.09 -3.16
CA SER A 192 14.75 -0.47 -4.58
C SER A 192 14.36 0.72 -5.49
N PRO A 193 14.48 0.60 -6.82
CA PRO A 193 13.95 1.61 -7.76
C PRO A 193 12.45 1.89 -7.61
N ARG A 194 11.67 0.92 -7.06
CA ARG A 194 10.25 1.15 -6.73
C ARG A 194 10.06 2.27 -5.70
N GLY A 195 11.01 2.46 -4.79
CA GLY A 195 11.02 3.59 -3.86
C GLY A 195 11.06 4.95 -4.58
N SER A 196 11.91 5.11 -5.59
CA SER A 196 11.96 6.35 -6.40
C SER A 196 10.63 6.60 -7.13
N LEU A 197 10.07 5.56 -7.74
CA LEU A 197 8.78 5.65 -8.44
C LEU A 197 7.62 5.94 -7.49
N ALA A 198 7.67 5.40 -6.27
CA ALA A 198 6.67 5.67 -5.24
C ALA A 198 6.73 7.12 -4.79
N LEU A 199 7.93 7.66 -4.51
CA LEU A 199 8.11 9.07 -4.14
C LEU A 199 7.59 10.00 -5.22
N ASP A 200 7.95 9.78 -6.49
CA ASP A 200 7.47 10.61 -7.60
C ASP A 200 5.94 10.62 -7.71
N ARG A 201 5.34 9.44 -7.73
CA ARG A 201 3.88 9.31 -7.84
C ARG A 201 3.13 9.93 -6.67
N CYS A 202 3.57 9.66 -5.45
CA CYS A 202 2.92 10.16 -4.25
C CYS A 202 3.13 11.66 -4.06
N ALA A 203 4.32 12.19 -4.38
CA ALA A 203 4.60 13.62 -4.31
C ALA A 203 3.78 14.43 -5.33
N ARG A 204 3.61 13.93 -6.56
CA ARG A 204 2.72 14.55 -7.56
C ARG A 204 1.26 14.51 -7.12
N ALA A 205 0.80 13.37 -6.62
CA ALA A 205 -0.55 13.24 -6.09
C ALA A 205 -0.78 14.19 -4.89
N ARG A 206 0.21 14.34 -4.03
CA ARG A 206 0.16 15.27 -2.90
C ARG A 206 0.09 16.72 -3.37
N ALA A 207 0.93 17.11 -4.32
CA ALA A 207 0.90 18.46 -4.91
C ALA A 207 -0.47 18.78 -5.53
N TRP A 208 -1.05 17.83 -6.27
CA TRP A 208 -2.38 17.97 -6.84
C TRP A 208 -3.48 18.15 -5.77
N LEU A 209 -3.44 17.36 -4.71
CA LEU A 209 -4.38 17.48 -3.57
C LEU A 209 -4.26 18.82 -2.85
N ASP A 210 -3.05 19.39 -2.79
CA ASP A 210 -2.79 20.71 -2.20
C ASP A 210 -3.11 21.87 -3.18
N GLY A 211 -3.57 21.56 -4.40
CA GLY A 211 -3.94 22.54 -5.43
C GLY A 211 -2.73 23.18 -6.14
N HIS A 212 -1.58 22.50 -6.13
CA HIS A 212 -0.38 22.96 -6.81
C HIS A 212 -0.18 22.23 -8.15
N ASP A 213 0.43 22.91 -9.12
CA ASP A 213 0.76 22.39 -10.44
C ASP A 213 2.22 21.92 -10.56
N PHE A 214 2.98 21.97 -9.45
CA PHE A 214 4.37 21.51 -9.37
C PHE A 214 4.69 20.88 -8.03
N VAL A 215 5.69 20.00 -8.04
CA VAL A 215 6.21 19.32 -6.83
C VAL A 215 7.23 20.20 -6.11
N THR A 216 7.05 20.36 -4.79
CA THR A 216 8.01 21.00 -3.88
C THR A 216 8.72 19.95 -3.02
N PRO A 217 9.86 20.29 -2.38
CA PRO A 217 10.49 19.42 -1.39
C PRO A 217 9.56 19.02 -0.24
N ASP A 218 8.64 19.88 0.15
CA ASP A 218 7.69 19.58 1.23
C ASP A 218 6.68 18.50 0.83
N HIS A 219 6.22 18.48 -0.42
CA HIS A 219 5.39 17.40 -0.95
C HIS A 219 6.13 16.06 -0.89
N ILE A 220 7.43 16.04 -1.23
CA ILE A 220 8.27 14.84 -1.19
C ILE A 220 8.44 14.37 0.27
N ARG A 221 8.75 15.30 1.19
CA ARG A 221 8.93 15.01 2.61
C ARG A 221 7.66 14.48 3.26
N SER A 222 6.50 15.01 2.89
CA SER A 222 5.21 14.61 3.47
C SER A 222 4.83 13.16 3.18
N VAL A 223 5.37 12.55 2.12
CA VAL A 223 5.04 11.18 1.69
C VAL A 223 6.20 10.19 1.88
N MET A 224 7.40 10.66 2.19
CA MET A 224 8.59 9.81 2.14
C MET A 224 8.58 8.68 3.18
N HIS A 225 8.06 8.91 4.39
CA HIS A 225 7.96 7.88 5.42
C HIS A 225 7.12 6.72 4.94
N ASP A 226 5.92 7.00 4.47
CA ASP A 226 5.00 5.97 3.99
C ASP A 226 5.51 5.26 2.73
N CYS A 227 6.27 5.97 1.88
CA CYS A 227 6.86 5.38 0.69
C CYS A 227 8.11 4.54 0.98
N LEU A 228 8.87 4.81 2.05
CA LEU A 228 10.19 4.24 2.23
C LEU A 228 10.33 3.27 3.41
N ARG A 229 9.51 3.39 4.49
CA ARG A 229 9.73 2.61 5.73
C ARG A 229 9.77 1.11 5.52
N HIS A 230 8.96 0.58 4.61
CA HIS A 230 8.89 -0.84 4.30
C HIS A 230 9.91 -1.30 3.24
N ARG A 231 10.77 -0.38 2.78
CA ARG A 231 11.80 -0.64 1.76
C ARG A 231 13.21 -0.60 2.33
N LEU A 232 13.32 -0.32 3.63
CA LEU A 232 14.60 -0.29 4.33
C LEU A 232 14.75 -1.52 5.21
N ILE A 233 15.86 -2.24 5.05
CA ILE A 233 16.23 -3.30 5.97
C ILE A 233 17.30 -2.72 6.88
N LEU A 234 16.98 -2.70 8.17
CA LEU A 234 17.88 -2.19 9.20
C LEU A 234 18.88 -3.26 9.60
N SER A 235 20.06 -2.83 10.03
CA SER A 235 21.06 -3.70 10.61
C SER A 235 20.61 -4.25 11.97
N TYR A 236 21.20 -5.37 12.37
CA TYR A 236 20.97 -5.92 13.72
C TYR A 236 21.37 -4.91 14.81
N GLU A 237 22.43 -4.12 14.59
CA GLU A 237 22.87 -3.08 15.51
C GLU A 237 21.81 -2.01 15.71
N ALA A 238 21.23 -1.50 14.62
CA ALA A 238 20.15 -0.52 14.67
C ALA A 238 18.93 -1.06 15.44
N VAL A 239 18.48 -2.26 15.11
CA VAL A 239 17.34 -2.91 15.78
C VAL A 239 17.61 -3.11 17.27
N SER A 240 18.81 -3.54 17.65
CA SER A 240 19.21 -3.74 19.06
C SER A 240 19.24 -2.43 19.86
N GLN A 241 19.49 -1.30 19.20
CA GLN A 241 19.45 0.04 19.78
C GLN A 241 18.04 0.64 19.80
N GLY A 242 17.03 -0.06 19.30
CA GLY A 242 15.65 0.42 19.23
C GLY A 242 15.41 1.44 18.11
N VAL A 243 16.34 1.54 17.14
CA VAL A 243 16.17 2.41 15.97
C VAL A 243 15.14 1.81 15.02
N ASN A 244 14.18 2.61 14.57
CA ASN A 244 13.18 2.23 13.59
C ASN A 244 13.40 2.90 12.22
N ALA A 245 12.69 2.42 11.20
CA ALA A 245 12.83 2.93 9.84
C ALA A 245 12.51 4.43 9.72
N ASP A 246 11.52 4.93 10.46
CA ASP A 246 11.14 6.34 10.42
C ASP A 246 12.25 7.25 10.95
N GLN A 247 12.93 6.86 12.02
CA GLN A 247 14.10 7.59 12.54
C GLN A 247 15.28 7.61 11.53
N VAL A 248 15.46 6.52 10.78
CA VAL A 248 16.45 6.47 9.70
C VAL A 248 16.07 7.43 8.57
N ILE A 249 14.81 7.47 8.18
CA ILE A 249 14.29 8.36 7.14
C ILE A 249 14.43 9.83 7.57
N ASP A 250 14.10 10.16 8.82
CA ASP A 250 14.30 11.50 9.38
C ASP A 250 15.78 11.93 9.32
N LYS A 251 16.67 11.00 9.66
CA LYS A 251 18.11 11.26 9.59
C LYS A 251 18.56 11.53 8.16
N ILE A 252 18.10 10.73 7.19
CA ILE A 252 18.39 10.93 5.77
C ILE A 252 17.87 12.30 5.32
N ALA A 253 16.62 12.65 5.65
CA ALA A 253 16.02 13.94 5.30
C ALA A 253 16.79 15.14 5.89
N SER A 254 17.44 14.97 7.03
CA SER A 254 18.26 16.02 7.66
C SER A 254 19.63 16.20 7.01
N LEU A 255 20.15 15.18 6.34
CA LEU A 255 21.48 15.16 5.71
C LEU A 255 21.44 15.47 4.21
N VAL A 256 20.36 15.09 3.55
CA VAL A 256 20.16 15.35 2.11
C VAL A 256 19.57 16.74 1.93
N ALA A 257 20.34 17.65 1.33
CA ALA A 257 19.86 18.99 1.07
C ALA A 257 18.73 18.98 0.05
N ALA A 258 17.62 19.64 0.39
CA ALA A 258 16.63 20.03 -0.59
C ALA A 258 17.22 21.20 -1.40
N ALA A 259 17.54 20.94 -2.65
CA ALA A 259 18.13 21.94 -3.56
C ALA A 259 17.10 22.94 -4.05
#